data_06ade159bca8ac0a324f588fad6beda3
#
_entry.id   06ade159bca8ac0a324f588fad6beda3
#
_cell.length_a   1.000
_cell.length_b   1.000
_cell.length_c   1.000
_cell.angle_alpha   90.00
_cell.angle_beta   90.00
_cell.angle_gamma   90.00
#
_symmetry.space_group_name_H-M   'P 1'
#
loop_
_entity.id
_entity.type
_entity.pdbx_description
1 polymer ?
#
loop_
_entity_poly.entity_id
_entity_poly.type
_entity_poly.pdbx_seq_one_letter_code
_entity_poly.pdbx_strand_id
1 'polypeptide(L)'
;STSNGSVDFANMIKPAITKGHLKVIASTTWEEYYESFEKDRALMRRFYRVTIDEPSHDTTVRILRGLSERLNDFHNVHITEEAIEASVEMADRYIHDRKNPDKSIDLLDAACAKQRVLENKGADITKSLILDQVEKFTGVPADKLKGDNVDRITNLDVNVKAKLYGQDDVVDNVIERVYVSFAGIGNETKPIASFLFLGPTGTGKTELAKLLSTNLDMPLLKYDMSEYSEKHSVSSLIGPPPGYVGFSDSQVQGGRLISDLSKQPHSILLFDEVEKAHPDIFNIFLQILDEGTVTGSNGKQVSMKNCLIILTSNLGSADGDRNNIGFGGQEKTGEDEKAMKNF
;
A
#
# COMPACT_ATOMS: atom_id res chain seq x y z
N SER A 1 -30.86 1.72 -13.79
CA SER A 1 -31.96 2.63 -14.19
C SER A 1 -32.04 3.90 -13.33
N THR A 2 -30.89 4.55 -13.07
CA THR A 2 -30.82 5.78 -12.26
C THR A 2 -30.11 6.95 -12.98
N SER A 3 -29.75 6.78 -14.26
CA SER A 3 -29.01 7.79 -15.02
C SER A 3 -29.88 8.93 -15.61
N ASN A 4 -31.19 8.80 -15.65
CA ASN A 4 -32.07 9.83 -16.23
C ASN A 4 -32.41 10.99 -15.29
N GLY A 5 -32.35 10.81 -13.96
CA GLY A 5 -32.72 11.86 -13.00
C GLY A 5 -31.69 12.97 -12.83
N SER A 6 -30.41 12.67 -12.97
CA SER A 6 -29.32 13.64 -12.76
C SER A 6 -29.18 14.64 -13.94
N VAL A 7 -29.47 14.21 -15.15
CA VAL A 7 -29.41 15.07 -16.35
C VAL A 7 -30.54 16.11 -16.35
N ASP A 8 -31.70 15.76 -15.83
CA ASP A 8 -32.85 16.68 -15.73
C ASP A 8 -32.61 17.80 -14.71
N PHE A 9 -32.03 17.49 -13.55
CA PHE A 9 -31.77 18.49 -12.51
C PHE A 9 -30.72 19.53 -12.96
N ALA A 10 -29.64 19.09 -13.59
CA ALA A 10 -28.60 19.96 -14.13
C ALA A 10 -29.18 20.90 -15.19
N ASN A 11 -30.05 20.41 -16.06
CA ASN A 11 -30.70 21.22 -17.10
C ASN A 11 -31.71 22.22 -16.54
N MET A 12 -32.39 21.90 -15.43
CA MET A 12 -33.30 22.85 -14.73
C MET A 12 -32.56 24.01 -14.08
N ILE A 13 -31.37 23.75 -13.50
CA ILE A 13 -30.61 24.78 -12.75
C ILE A 13 -29.79 25.67 -13.70
N LYS A 14 -29.34 25.18 -14.85
CA LYS A 14 -28.55 25.96 -15.82
C LYS A 14 -29.12 27.36 -16.15
N PRO A 15 -30.41 27.54 -16.44
CA PRO A 15 -30.96 28.85 -16.74
C PRO A 15 -30.91 29.82 -15.54
N ALA A 16 -31.15 29.33 -14.33
CA ALA A 16 -31.15 30.13 -13.10
C ALA A 16 -29.73 30.63 -12.75
N ILE A 17 -28.71 29.75 -12.89
CA ILE A 17 -27.30 30.12 -12.75
C ILE A 17 -26.89 31.10 -13.84
N THR A 18 -27.35 30.87 -15.08
CA THR A 18 -27.00 31.72 -16.24
C THR A 18 -27.49 33.13 -16.07
N LYS A 19 -28.70 33.32 -15.51
CA LYS A 19 -29.31 34.62 -15.29
C LYS A 19 -28.79 35.31 -14.02
N GLY A 20 -27.91 34.70 -13.25
CA GLY A 20 -27.36 35.24 -12.00
C GLY A 20 -28.33 35.30 -10.83
N HIS A 21 -29.52 34.66 -10.97
CA HIS A 21 -30.54 34.66 -9.92
C HIS A 21 -30.20 33.71 -8.76
N LEU A 22 -29.26 32.77 -9.00
CA LEU A 22 -28.87 31.76 -8.03
C LEU A 22 -27.36 31.80 -7.84
N LYS A 23 -26.92 31.94 -6.58
CA LYS A 23 -25.52 31.71 -6.17
C LYS A 23 -25.40 30.28 -5.65
N VAL A 24 -24.50 29.52 -6.22
CA VAL A 24 -24.34 28.09 -5.91
C VAL A 24 -22.90 27.82 -5.44
N ILE A 25 -22.77 27.14 -4.33
CA ILE A 25 -21.53 26.47 -3.93
C ILE A 25 -21.81 24.99 -4.05
N ALA A 26 -21.01 24.29 -4.86
CA ALA A 26 -21.12 22.86 -5.07
C ALA A 26 -19.79 22.19 -4.71
N SER A 27 -19.87 21.01 -4.14
CA SER A 27 -18.71 20.15 -3.88
C SER A 27 -18.86 18.86 -4.69
N THR A 28 -17.76 18.34 -5.18
CA THR A 28 -17.70 17.10 -5.96
C THR A 28 -16.30 16.47 -5.80
N THR A 29 -16.16 15.21 -6.14
CA THR A 29 -14.86 14.56 -6.25
C THR A 29 -14.18 14.86 -7.59
N TRP A 30 -12.88 14.63 -7.68
CA TRP A 30 -12.15 14.76 -8.95
C TRP A 30 -12.69 13.82 -10.03
N GLU A 31 -13.05 12.59 -9.65
CA GLU A 31 -13.62 11.59 -10.57
C GLU A 31 -14.94 12.10 -11.18
N GLU A 32 -15.88 12.50 -10.34
CA GLU A 32 -17.18 13.06 -10.79
C GLU A 32 -17.01 14.34 -11.60
N TYR A 33 -16.04 15.19 -11.22
CA TYR A 33 -15.71 16.40 -11.95
C TYR A 33 -15.29 16.09 -13.39
N TYR A 34 -14.36 15.16 -13.60
CA TYR A 34 -13.90 14.76 -14.93
C TYR A 34 -14.94 13.98 -15.72
N GLU A 35 -15.69 13.11 -15.05
CA GLU A 35 -16.74 12.33 -15.72
C GLU A 35 -17.90 13.16 -16.24
N SER A 36 -18.35 14.13 -15.46
CA SER A 36 -19.62 14.82 -15.72
C SER A 36 -19.45 16.32 -15.93
N PHE A 37 -18.71 17.01 -15.06
CA PHE A 37 -18.70 18.47 -15.03
C PHE A 37 -17.82 19.10 -16.10
N GLU A 38 -16.62 18.53 -16.34
CA GLU A 38 -15.67 19.03 -17.34
C GLU A 38 -16.23 18.96 -18.78
N LYS A 39 -17.08 17.98 -19.04
CA LYS A 39 -17.76 17.82 -20.35
C LYS A 39 -18.77 18.92 -20.63
N ASP A 40 -19.28 19.59 -19.61
CA ASP A 40 -20.27 20.68 -19.75
C ASP A 40 -19.60 22.05 -19.77
N ARG A 41 -19.16 22.48 -20.95
CA ARG A 41 -18.52 23.79 -21.16
C ARG A 41 -19.38 24.96 -20.73
N ALA A 42 -20.71 24.82 -20.68
CA ALA A 42 -21.61 25.89 -20.29
C ALA A 42 -21.63 26.11 -18.79
N LEU A 43 -21.51 25.07 -18.00
CA LEU A 43 -21.35 25.15 -16.55
C LEU A 43 -19.94 25.61 -16.18
N MET A 44 -18.90 25.07 -16.82
CA MET A 44 -17.51 25.40 -16.56
C MET A 44 -17.20 26.90 -16.61
N ARG A 45 -17.85 27.65 -17.53
CA ARG A 45 -17.66 29.10 -17.66
C ARG A 45 -18.29 29.93 -16.54
N ARG A 46 -19.10 29.32 -15.68
CA ARG A 46 -19.89 30.01 -14.64
C ARG A 46 -19.51 29.64 -13.23
N PHE A 47 -18.66 28.61 -13.08
CA PHE A 47 -18.12 28.19 -11.79
C PHE A 47 -16.67 28.58 -11.68
N TYR A 48 -16.29 29.11 -10.54
CA TYR A 48 -14.90 29.24 -10.16
C TYR A 48 -14.48 27.95 -9.44
N ARG A 49 -13.46 27.29 -9.95
CA ARG A 49 -12.94 26.07 -9.36
C ARG A 49 -12.03 26.39 -8.20
N VAL A 50 -12.32 25.81 -7.04
CA VAL A 50 -11.47 25.86 -5.85
C VAL A 50 -11.05 24.45 -5.54
N THR A 51 -9.75 24.18 -5.60
CA THR A 51 -9.16 22.90 -5.19
C THR A 51 -9.00 22.89 -3.68
N ILE A 52 -9.46 21.82 -3.05
CA ILE A 52 -9.25 21.57 -1.62
C ILE A 52 -8.42 20.31 -1.51
N ASP A 53 -7.17 20.48 -1.13
CA ASP A 53 -6.22 19.39 -0.98
C ASP A 53 -6.32 18.74 0.41
N GLU A 54 -5.81 17.52 0.52
CA GLU A 54 -5.71 16.82 1.81
C GLU A 54 -4.83 17.63 2.77
N PRO A 55 -5.28 17.87 4.02
CA PRO A 55 -4.50 18.62 4.99
C PRO A 55 -3.24 17.85 5.40
N SER A 56 -2.19 18.59 5.77
CA SER A 56 -0.98 18.00 6.33
C SER A 56 -1.26 17.33 7.68
N HIS A 57 -0.34 16.46 8.12
CA HIS A 57 -0.39 15.80 9.44
C HIS A 57 -0.67 16.80 10.58
N ASP A 58 0.15 17.85 10.69
CA ASP A 58 0.01 18.86 11.75
C ASP A 58 -1.33 19.61 11.69
N THR A 59 -1.82 19.86 10.46
CA THR A 59 -3.12 20.51 10.27
C THR A 59 -4.24 19.57 10.70
N THR A 60 -4.14 18.28 10.39
CA THR A 60 -5.11 17.26 10.79
C THR A 60 -5.16 17.12 12.32
N VAL A 61 -4.01 17.08 12.99
CA VAL A 61 -3.95 17.07 14.48
C VAL A 61 -4.68 18.28 15.05
N ARG A 62 -4.46 19.49 14.51
CA ARG A 62 -5.18 20.71 14.95
C ARG A 62 -6.69 20.63 14.71
N ILE A 63 -7.12 20.01 13.61
CA ILE A 63 -8.55 19.80 13.33
C ILE A 63 -9.15 18.87 14.38
N LEU A 64 -8.52 17.72 14.65
CA LEU A 64 -9.00 16.76 15.64
C LEU A 64 -9.03 17.37 17.05
N ARG A 65 -8.00 18.16 17.41
CA ARG A 65 -7.98 18.88 18.69
C ARG A 65 -9.15 19.86 18.82
N GLY A 66 -9.49 20.58 17.75
CA GLY A 66 -10.66 21.46 17.74
C GLY A 66 -12.00 20.72 17.79
N LEU A 67 -12.02 19.45 17.35
CA LEU A 67 -13.20 18.59 17.35
C LEU A 67 -13.37 17.82 18.66
N SER A 68 -12.29 17.59 19.40
CA SER A 68 -12.26 16.72 20.59
C SER A 68 -13.25 17.12 21.68
N GLU A 69 -13.44 18.41 21.95
CA GLU A 69 -14.42 18.88 22.92
C GLU A 69 -15.84 18.41 22.58
N ARG A 70 -16.24 18.52 21.31
CA ARG A 70 -17.55 18.06 20.85
C ARG A 70 -17.72 16.56 20.94
N LEU A 71 -16.67 15.79 20.62
CA LEU A 71 -16.67 14.33 20.74
C LEU A 71 -16.69 13.91 22.20
N ASN A 72 -15.98 14.59 23.08
CA ASN A 72 -16.01 14.37 24.53
C ASN A 72 -17.43 14.51 25.08
N ASP A 73 -18.11 15.60 24.73
CA ASP A 73 -19.48 15.86 25.16
C ASP A 73 -20.46 14.82 24.60
N PHE A 74 -20.33 14.50 23.31
CA PHE A 74 -21.25 13.59 22.64
C PHE A 74 -21.15 12.15 23.11
N HIS A 75 -19.92 11.65 23.32
CA HIS A 75 -19.67 10.27 23.78
C HIS A 75 -19.54 10.14 25.28
N ASN A 76 -19.47 11.27 26.01
CA ASN A 76 -19.21 11.34 27.46
C ASN A 76 -17.90 10.60 27.84
N VAL A 77 -16.82 10.95 27.17
CA VAL A 77 -15.46 10.41 27.34
C VAL A 77 -14.47 11.57 27.47
N HIS A 78 -13.21 11.26 27.77
CA HIS A 78 -12.11 12.21 27.73
C HIS A 78 -11.05 11.76 26.73
N ILE A 79 -10.87 12.53 25.66
CA ILE A 79 -9.88 12.24 24.63
C ILE A 79 -8.55 12.83 25.05
N THR A 80 -7.52 11.98 25.17
CA THR A 80 -6.17 12.43 25.52
C THR A 80 -5.44 12.98 24.28
N GLU A 81 -4.48 13.87 24.49
CA GLU A 81 -3.65 14.39 23.40
C GLU A 81 -2.92 13.28 22.65
N GLU A 82 -2.42 12.28 23.39
CA GLU A 82 -1.79 11.09 22.82
C GLU A 82 -2.71 10.31 21.88
N ALA A 83 -4.01 10.25 22.19
CA ALA A 83 -4.99 9.59 21.31
C ALA A 83 -5.25 10.39 20.02
N ILE A 84 -5.23 11.71 20.10
CA ILE A 84 -5.37 12.59 18.92
C ILE A 84 -4.19 12.37 17.97
N GLU A 85 -2.97 12.47 18.47
CA GLU A 85 -1.75 12.26 17.69
C GLU A 85 -1.71 10.85 17.10
N ALA A 86 -1.99 9.82 17.93
CA ALA A 86 -2.05 8.44 17.47
C ALA A 86 -3.11 8.20 16.40
N SER A 87 -4.27 8.88 16.46
CA SER A 87 -5.31 8.73 15.44
C SER A 87 -4.84 9.22 14.08
N VAL A 88 -4.09 10.31 14.02
CA VAL A 88 -3.56 10.83 12.75
C VAL A 88 -2.39 9.97 12.25
N GLU A 89 -1.43 9.67 13.12
CA GLU A 89 -0.27 8.84 12.79
C GLU A 89 -0.69 7.45 12.24
N MET A 90 -1.60 6.79 12.95
CA MET A 90 -2.04 5.44 12.57
C MET A 90 -2.94 5.46 11.32
N ALA A 91 -3.80 6.47 11.17
CA ALA A 91 -4.60 6.63 9.97
C ALA A 91 -3.71 6.87 8.73
N ASP A 92 -2.66 7.68 8.84
CA ASP A 92 -1.72 7.94 7.75
C ASP A 92 -0.95 6.68 7.36
N ARG A 93 -0.56 5.90 8.35
CA ARG A 93 0.27 4.71 8.13
C ARG A 93 -0.52 3.50 7.62
N TYR A 94 -1.78 3.33 8.04
CA TYR A 94 -2.51 2.07 7.80
C TYR A 94 -3.82 2.23 7.01
N ILE A 95 -4.41 3.44 6.92
CA ILE A 95 -5.66 3.69 6.20
C ILE A 95 -5.38 4.50 4.93
N HIS A 96 -5.33 3.83 3.78
CA HIS A 96 -4.94 4.44 2.50
C HIS A 96 -6.11 4.64 1.53
N ASP A 97 -7.26 4.02 1.80
CA ASP A 97 -8.46 4.11 0.97
C ASP A 97 -9.28 5.38 1.19
N ARG A 98 -8.94 6.17 2.22
CA ARG A 98 -9.58 7.42 2.60
C ARG A 98 -8.56 8.53 2.82
N LYS A 99 -9.04 9.78 2.81
CA LYS A 99 -8.23 10.98 2.99
C LYS A 99 -8.43 11.62 4.35
N ASN A 100 -7.40 12.33 4.82
CA ASN A 100 -7.53 13.20 5.97
C ASN A 100 -8.41 14.44 5.63
N PRO A 101 -9.14 14.97 6.63
CA PRO A 101 -9.16 14.57 8.05
C PRO A 101 -10.13 13.43 8.35
N ASP A 102 -10.93 12.98 7.37
CA ASP A 102 -12.04 12.05 7.54
C ASP A 102 -11.61 10.71 8.17
N LYS A 103 -10.57 10.06 7.59
CA LYS A 103 -10.05 8.79 8.11
C LYS A 103 -9.59 8.86 9.57
N SER A 104 -8.99 9.98 9.99
CA SER A 104 -8.52 10.19 11.36
C SER A 104 -9.67 10.50 12.32
N ILE A 105 -10.68 11.24 11.86
CA ILE A 105 -11.89 11.52 12.62
C ILE A 105 -12.67 10.22 12.85
N ASP A 106 -12.89 9.41 11.81
CA ASP A 106 -13.60 8.14 11.92
C ASP A 106 -12.92 7.19 12.90
N LEU A 107 -11.58 7.14 12.88
CA LEU A 107 -10.82 6.31 13.79
C LEU A 107 -10.99 6.74 15.26
N LEU A 108 -10.93 8.05 15.51
CA LEU A 108 -11.12 8.63 16.85
C LEU A 108 -12.55 8.45 17.33
N ASP A 109 -13.53 8.73 16.48
CA ASP A 109 -14.96 8.58 16.78
C ASP A 109 -15.31 7.12 17.10
N ALA A 110 -14.78 6.15 16.33
CA ALA A 110 -14.97 4.73 16.60
C ALA A 110 -14.41 4.30 17.97
N ALA A 111 -13.26 4.86 18.39
CA ALA A 111 -12.71 4.59 19.70
C ALA A 111 -13.61 5.17 20.83
N CYS A 112 -14.12 6.37 20.65
CA CYS A 112 -15.05 7.02 21.58
C CYS A 112 -16.38 6.24 21.65
N ALA A 113 -16.93 5.84 20.50
CA ALA A 113 -18.17 5.07 20.41
C ALA A 113 -18.06 3.71 21.13
N LYS A 114 -16.90 3.02 21.01
CA LYS A 114 -16.63 1.77 21.75
C LYS A 114 -16.75 1.96 23.24
N GLN A 115 -16.17 3.03 23.81
CA GLN A 115 -16.23 3.31 25.26
C GLN A 115 -17.65 3.68 25.71
N ARG A 116 -18.37 4.41 24.88
CA ARG A 116 -19.79 4.72 25.16
C ARG A 116 -20.66 3.48 25.23
N VAL A 117 -20.47 2.52 24.31
CA VAL A 117 -21.21 1.24 24.30
C VAL A 117 -20.89 0.37 25.52
N LEU A 118 -19.66 0.43 26.04
CA LEU A 118 -19.24 -0.26 27.25
C LEU A 118 -19.70 0.47 28.54
N GLU A 119 -20.49 1.55 28.41
CA GLU A 119 -20.98 2.38 29.51
C GLU A 119 -19.86 2.97 30.43
N ASN A 120 -18.64 3.05 29.92
CA ASN A 120 -17.49 3.62 30.60
C ASN A 120 -17.53 5.16 30.53
N LYS A 121 -18.44 5.76 31.33
CA LYS A 121 -18.60 7.23 31.36
C LYS A 121 -17.35 7.91 31.92
N GLY A 122 -16.87 8.93 31.20
CA GLY A 122 -15.68 9.68 31.57
C GLY A 122 -14.37 8.92 31.42
N ALA A 123 -14.37 7.79 30.70
CA ALA A 123 -13.17 7.02 30.43
C ALA A 123 -12.20 7.79 29.50
N ASP A 124 -10.92 7.68 29.77
CA ASP A 124 -9.89 8.24 28.90
C ASP A 124 -9.77 7.41 27.61
N ILE A 125 -9.79 8.10 26.48
CA ILE A 125 -9.43 7.55 25.20
C ILE A 125 -7.92 7.64 25.05
N THR A 126 -7.26 6.48 25.06
CA THR A 126 -5.81 6.37 25.04
C THR A 126 -5.32 5.85 23.66
N LYS A 127 -4.03 5.98 23.41
CA LYS A 127 -3.37 5.40 22.21
C LYS A 127 -3.71 3.91 22.03
N SER A 128 -3.77 3.13 23.12
CA SER A 128 -4.09 1.70 23.04
C SER A 128 -5.47 1.44 22.42
N LEU A 129 -6.48 2.25 22.77
CA LEU A 129 -7.82 2.13 22.20
C LEU A 129 -7.86 2.48 20.71
N ILE A 130 -7.04 3.46 20.30
CA ILE A 130 -6.88 3.80 18.86
C ILE A 130 -6.28 2.61 18.11
N LEU A 131 -5.21 2.00 18.63
CA LEU A 131 -4.59 0.81 18.00
C LEU A 131 -5.58 -0.35 17.84
N ASP A 132 -6.42 -0.61 18.84
CA ASP A 132 -7.49 -1.61 18.75
C ASP A 132 -8.53 -1.29 17.66
N GLN A 133 -8.78 -0.01 17.36
CA GLN A 133 -9.68 0.35 16.25
C GLN A 133 -8.97 0.22 14.91
N VAL A 134 -7.69 0.57 14.81
CA VAL A 134 -6.89 0.35 13.59
C VAL A 134 -6.93 -1.12 13.18
N GLU A 135 -6.77 -2.05 14.14
CA GLU A 135 -6.92 -3.48 13.88
C GLU A 135 -8.25 -3.83 13.21
N LYS A 136 -9.35 -3.26 13.70
CA LYS A 136 -10.69 -3.51 13.12
C LYS A 136 -10.87 -2.92 11.72
N PHE A 137 -10.30 -1.75 11.48
CA PHE A 137 -10.41 -1.06 10.19
C PHE A 137 -9.54 -1.71 9.10
N THR A 138 -8.36 -2.21 9.50
CA THR A 138 -7.32 -2.65 8.55
C THR A 138 -7.06 -4.15 8.59
N GLY A 139 -7.51 -4.85 9.64
CA GLY A 139 -7.19 -6.25 9.87
C GLY A 139 -5.74 -6.48 10.34
N VAL A 140 -4.96 -5.42 10.59
CA VAL A 140 -3.59 -5.52 11.12
C VAL A 140 -3.66 -5.68 12.64
N PRO A 141 -3.16 -6.78 13.23
CA PRO A 141 -3.26 -7.00 14.68
C PRO A 141 -2.65 -5.88 15.52
N ALA A 142 -3.34 -5.49 16.60
CA ALA A 142 -2.90 -4.38 17.48
C ALA A 142 -1.50 -4.60 18.08
N ASP A 143 -1.12 -5.85 18.31
CA ASP A 143 0.23 -6.20 18.80
C ASP A 143 1.33 -5.81 17.81
N LYS A 144 1.03 -5.84 16.50
CA LYS A 144 1.95 -5.36 15.45
C LYS A 144 2.05 -3.85 15.41
N LEU A 145 1.00 -3.16 15.84
CA LEU A 145 0.92 -1.69 15.86
C LEU A 145 1.63 -1.08 17.08
N LYS A 146 1.77 -1.84 18.17
CA LYS A 146 2.38 -1.36 19.44
C LYS A 146 3.90 -1.22 19.40
N GLY A 147 4.56 -1.60 18.31
CA GLY A 147 6.02 -1.51 18.21
C GLY A 147 6.79 -2.61 18.95
N ASP A 148 6.10 -3.57 19.58
CA ASP A 148 6.70 -4.73 20.30
C ASP A 148 7.29 -5.77 19.32
N ASN A 149 7.55 -5.36 18.08
CA ASN A 149 8.28 -6.17 17.11
C ASN A 149 9.77 -6.38 17.51
N VAL A 150 10.27 -5.68 18.53
CA VAL A 150 11.69 -5.74 18.92
C VAL A 150 12.09 -7.18 19.24
N ASP A 151 11.29 -7.92 19.99
CA ASP A 151 11.65 -9.30 20.38
C ASP A 151 11.55 -10.30 19.22
N ARG A 152 10.60 -10.10 18.30
CA ARG A 152 10.44 -10.96 17.11
C ARG A 152 11.56 -10.70 16.08
N ILE A 153 11.91 -9.43 15.93
CA ILE A 153 12.97 -8.98 15.05
C ILE A 153 14.32 -9.42 15.64
N THR A 154 14.53 -9.30 16.94
CA THR A 154 15.81 -9.60 17.61
C THR A 154 16.31 -11.04 17.38
N ASN A 155 15.41 -12.02 17.17
CA ASN A 155 15.77 -13.42 16.94
C ASN A 155 15.54 -13.87 15.49
N LEU A 156 15.32 -12.93 14.56
CA LEU A 156 14.99 -13.25 13.17
C LEU A 156 16.13 -13.98 12.46
N ASP A 157 17.36 -13.59 12.69
CA ASP A 157 18.58 -14.19 12.17
C ASP A 157 18.74 -15.65 12.61
N VAL A 158 18.61 -15.90 13.89
CA VAL A 158 18.71 -17.24 14.47
C VAL A 158 17.63 -18.17 13.91
N ASN A 159 16.37 -17.67 13.85
CA ASN A 159 15.24 -18.46 13.39
C ASN A 159 15.30 -18.78 11.90
N VAL A 160 15.79 -17.85 11.07
CA VAL A 160 15.93 -18.06 9.62
C VAL A 160 17.11 -18.99 9.34
N LYS A 161 18.27 -18.76 9.96
CA LYS A 161 19.48 -19.61 9.79
C LYS A 161 19.25 -21.04 10.26
N ALA A 162 18.43 -21.25 11.28
CA ALA A 162 18.07 -22.59 11.75
C ALA A 162 17.33 -23.44 10.70
N LYS A 163 16.73 -22.83 9.69
CA LYS A 163 15.93 -23.49 8.66
C LYS A 163 16.50 -23.35 7.24
N LEU A 164 17.33 -22.35 6.99
CA LEU A 164 17.97 -22.10 5.69
C LEU A 164 19.49 -22.31 5.84
N TYR A 165 19.97 -23.43 5.37
CA TYR A 165 21.38 -23.83 5.51
C TYR A 165 22.22 -23.32 4.34
N GLY A 166 23.46 -22.87 4.63
CA GLY A 166 24.47 -22.54 3.62
C GLY A 166 24.24 -21.19 2.92
N GLN A 167 23.42 -20.30 3.51
CA GLN A 167 23.14 -18.97 3.00
C GLN A 167 23.26 -17.91 4.11
N ASP A 168 24.15 -18.13 5.08
CA ASP A 168 24.23 -17.28 6.28
C ASP A 168 24.52 -15.82 5.96
N ASP A 169 25.44 -15.54 5.03
CA ASP A 169 25.79 -14.18 4.61
C ASP A 169 24.61 -13.47 3.94
N VAL A 170 23.83 -14.18 3.10
CA VAL A 170 22.65 -13.65 2.45
C VAL A 170 21.58 -13.33 3.49
N VAL A 171 21.38 -14.23 4.45
CA VAL A 171 20.42 -14.04 5.55
C VAL A 171 20.80 -12.82 6.37
N ASP A 172 22.07 -12.66 6.74
CA ASP A 172 22.56 -11.51 7.52
C ASP A 172 22.29 -10.18 6.79
N ASN A 173 22.64 -10.10 5.50
CA ASN A 173 22.42 -8.91 4.69
C ASN A 173 20.92 -8.53 4.58
N VAL A 174 20.05 -9.53 4.38
CA VAL A 174 18.61 -9.31 4.28
C VAL A 174 18.04 -8.83 5.62
N ILE A 175 18.44 -9.46 6.71
CA ILE A 175 17.95 -9.16 8.05
C ILE A 175 18.44 -7.80 8.53
N GLU A 176 19.70 -7.45 8.28
CA GLU A 176 20.22 -6.11 8.58
C GLU A 176 19.38 -5.03 7.90
N ARG A 177 19.04 -5.22 6.63
CA ARG A 177 18.21 -4.27 5.89
C ARG A 177 16.79 -4.18 6.44
N VAL A 178 16.23 -5.32 6.84
CA VAL A 178 14.92 -5.37 7.51
C VAL A 178 14.97 -4.61 8.84
N TYR A 179 15.99 -4.79 9.65
CA TYR A 179 16.17 -4.07 10.92
C TYR A 179 16.24 -2.56 10.73
N VAL A 180 17.04 -2.07 9.78
CA VAL A 180 17.17 -0.65 9.48
C VAL A 180 15.82 -0.05 9.11
N SER A 181 15.03 -0.77 8.32
CA SER A 181 13.71 -0.29 7.88
C SER A 181 12.69 -0.27 9.02
N PHE A 182 12.68 -1.29 9.88
CA PHE A 182 11.78 -1.33 11.04
C PHE A 182 12.19 -0.35 12.14
N ALA A 183 13.46 0.07 12.20
CA ALA A 183 13.93 1.13 13.09
C ALA A 183 13.48 2.53 12.66
N GLY A 184 12.73 2.66 11.56
CA GLY A 184 12.22 3.95 11.07
C GLY A 184 13.27 4.84 10.40
N ILE A 185 14.45 4.29 10.06
CA ILE A 185 15.55 5.04 9.41
C ILE A 185 15.34 5.09 7.88
N GLY A 186 14.28 4.45 7.38
CA GLY A 186 13.95 4.39 5.96
C GLY A 186 13.20 5.61 5.43
N ASN A 187 12.98 5.63 4.12
CA ASN A 187 12.15 6.65 3.48
C ASN A 187 10.68 6.25 3.64
N GLU A 188 9.90 7.12 4.30
CA GLU A 188 8.46 6.90 4.58
C GLU A 188 7.56 6.76 3.33
N THR A 189 8.07 7.14 2.16
CA THR A 189 7.31 7.04 0.90
C THR A 189 7.55 5.73 0.16
N LYS A 190 8.59 4.96 0.50
CA LYS A 190 8.99 3.73 -0.19
C LYS A 190 8.54 2.47 0.57
N PRO A 191 8.56 1.28 -0.07
CA PRO A 191 8.36 0.01 0.62
C PRO A 191 9.33 -0.18 1.81
N ILE A 192 8.93 -1.02 2.79
CA ILE A 192 9.78 -1.36 3.96
C ILE A 192 11.18 -1.74 3.51
N ALA A 193 11.27 -2.72 2.60
CA ALA A 193 12.52 -3.09 1.94
C ALA A 193 12.21 -3.72 0.58
N SER A 194 13.17 -3.64 -0.34
CA SER A 194 13.08 -4.26 -1.65
C SER A 194 14.35 -5.05 -1.92
N PHE A 195 14.19 -6.32 -2.27
CA PHE A 195 15.29 -7.25 -2.52
C PHE A 195 15.18 -7.86 -3.91
N LEU A 196 16.31 -8.01 -4.56
CA LEU A 196 16.46 -8.82 -5.77
C LEU A 196 17.35 -10.03 -5.44
N PHE A 197 16.75 -11.24 -5.44
CA PHE A 197 17.46 -12.49 -5.20
C PHE A 197 17.88 -13.11 -6.54
N LEU A 198 19.18 -13.14 -6.80
CA LEU A 198 19.78 -13.72 -7.98
C LEU A 198 20.42 -15.06 -7.65
N GLY A 199 20.33 -16.01 -8.55
CA GLY A 199 21.02 -17.30 -8.40
C GLY A 199 20.26 -18.47 -9.03
N PRO A 200 20.90 -19.67 -9.09
CA PRO A 200 20.31 -20.87 -9.68
C PRO A 200 18.99 -21.30 -8.98
N THR A 201 18.21 -22.10 -9.71
CA THR A 201 17.01 -22.72 -9.14
C THR A 201 17.41 -23.66 -7.99
N GLY A 202 16.63 -23.67 -6.91
CA GLY A 202 16.88 -24.57 -5.76
C GLY A 202 17.82 -24.00 -4.69
N THR A 203 18.34 -22.78 -4.82
CA THR A 203 19.23 -22.13 -3.82
C THR A 203 18.53 -21.56 -2.60
N GLY A 204 17.21 -21.72 -2.48
CA GLY A 204 16.45 -21.29 -1.31
C GLY A 204 15.82 -19.90 -1.40
N LYS A 205 15.84 -19.20 -2.55
CA LYS A 205 15.27 -17.85 -2.73
C LYS A 205 13.81 -17.75 -2.27
N THR A 206 12.95 -18.63 -2.77
CA THR A 206 11.53 -18.68 -2.39
C THR A 206 11.33 -19.12 -0.95
N GLU A 207 12.20 -20.00 -0.43
CA GLU A 207 12.13 -20.45 0.95
C GLU A 207 12.50 -19.34 1.93
N LEU A 208 13.51 -18.53 1.63
CA LEU A 208 13.83 -17.32 2.41
C LEU A 208 12.64 -16.38 2.52
N ALA A 209 11.91 -16.14 1.41
CA ALA A 209 10.71 -15.31 1.44
C ALA A 209 9.61 -15.89 2.37
N LYS A 210 9.41 -17.21 2.38
CA LYS A 210 8.46 -17.87 3.29
C LYS A 210 8.90 -17.78 4.74
N LEU A 211 10.20 -17.96 5.01
CA LEU A 211 10.74 -17.85 6.36
C LEU A 211 10.60 -16.44 6.90
N LEU A 212 10.86 -15.41 6.08
CA LEU A 212 10.60 -14.01 6.43
C LEU A 212 9.12 -13.78 6.72
N SER A 213 8.22 -14.29 5.87
CA SER A 213 6.77 -14.21 6.08
C SER A 213 6.35 -14.79 7.43
N THR A 214 6.81 -15.97 7.75
CA THR A 214 6.46 -16.65 9.00
C THR A 214 7.02 -15.93 10.24
N ASN A 215 8.27 -15.48 10.18
CA ASN A 215 8.93 -14.86 11.34
C ASN A 215 8.49 -13.41 11.56
N LEU A 216 8.23 -12.65 10.49
CA LEU A 216 7.70 -11.28 10.55
C LEU A 216 6.18 -11.27 10.72
N ASP A 217 5.53 -12.44 10.62
CA ASP A 217 4.07 -12.60 10.66
C ASP A 217 3.38 -11.69 9.62
N MET A 218 3.95 -11.63 8.42
CA MET A 218 3.44 -10.90 7.28
C MET A 218 2.91 -11.89 6.24
N PRO A 219 1.67 -11.75 5.73
CA PRO A 219 1.17 -12.62 4.66
C PRO A 219 2.09 -12.61 3.44
N LEU A 220 2.33 -13.77 2.85
CA LEU A 220 3.11 -13.91 1.61
C LEU A 220 2.17 -13.93 0.40
N LEU A 221 2.25 -12.90 -0.42
CA LEU A 221 1.56 -12.82 -1.71
C LEU A 221 2.55 -13.18 -2.81
N LYS A 222 2.34 -14.35 -3.41
CA LYS A 222 3.23 -14.85 -4.47
C LYS A 222 2.62 -14.64 -5.85
N TYR A 223 3.44 -14.09 -6.77
CA TYR A 223 3.16 -13.89 -8.18
C TYR A 223 4.25 -14.57 -9.00
N ASP A 224 3.88 -15.59 -9.77
CA ASP A 224 4.78 -16.25 -10.72
C ASP A 224 4.78 -15.44 -12.01
N MET A 225 5.91 -14.84 -12.34
CA MET A 225 6.03 -13.95 -13.49
C MET A 225 5.96 -14.67 -14.83
N SER A 226 6.08 -16.00 -14.84
CA SER A 226 5.84 -16.80 -16.04
C SER A 226 4.38 -16.75 -16.49
N GLU A 227 3.42 -16.57 -15.56
CA GLU A 227 1.99 -16.36 -15.89
C GLU A 227 1.74 -15.00 -16.56
N TYR A 228 2.67 -14.06 -16.45
CA TYR A 228 2.58 -12.69 -16.96
C TYR A 228 3.59 -12.40 -18.08
N SER A 229 3.93 -13.42 -18.87
CA SER A 229 4.86 -13.31 -20.00
C SER A 229 4.25 -12.66 -21.23
N GLU A 230 2.93 -12.66 -21.36
CA GLU A 230 2.22 -12.09 -22.50
C GLU A 230 1.54 -10.77 -22.15
N LYS A 231 1.41 -9.87 -23.14
CA LYS A 231 0.85 -8.52 -22.94
C LYS A 231 -0.57 -8.54 -22.36
N HIS A 232 -1.40 -9.50 -22.74
CA HIS A 232 -2.76 -9.59 -22.22
C HIS A 232 -2.81 -10.07 -20.77
N SER A 233 -1.82 -10.84 -20.32
CA SER A 233 -1.76 -11.31 -18.93
C SER A 233 -1.34 -10.19 -17.95
N VAL A 234 -0.64 -9.13 -18.42
CA VAL A 234 -0.37 -7.92 -17.62
C VAL A 234 -1.67 -7.29 -17.14
N SER A 235 -2.72 -7.32 -17.95
CA SER A 235 -4.05 -6.82 -17.58
C SER A 235 -4.69 -7.61 -16.43
N SER A 236 -4.33 -8.85 -16.21
CA SER A 236 -4.81 -9.62 -15.04
C SER A 236 -4.13 -9.19 -13.74
N LEU A 237 -2.90 -8.65 -13.83
CA LEU A 237 -2.14 -8.18 -12.67
C LEU A 237 -2.64 -6.81 -12.16
N ILE A 238 -2.82 -5.83 -13.07
CA ILE A 238 -3.17 -4.43 -12.72
C ILE A 238 -4.56 -4.00 -13.19
N GLY A 239 -5.30 -4.88 -13.87
CA GLY A 239 -6.62 -4.63 -14.42
C GLY A 239 -6.60 -4.30 -15.92
N PRO A 240 -7.71 -4.55 -16.64
CA PRO A 240 -7.84 -4.24 -18.06
C PRO A 240 -7.94 -2.73 -18.29
N PRO A 241 -7.33 -2.20 -19.37
CA PRO A 241 -7.48 -0.79 -19.73
C PRO A 241 -8.95 -0.41 -19.99
N PRO A 242 -9.32 0.88 -19.80
CA PRO A 242 -10.67 1.35 -20.10
C PRO A 242 -11.11 1.00 -21.52
N GLY A 243 -12.33 0.46 -21.65
CA GLY A 243 -12.93 0.09 -22.94
C GLY A 243 -12.74 -1.37 -23.36
N TYR A 244 -12.02 -2.19 -22.62
CA TYR A 244 -11.93 -3.63 -22.88
C TYR A 244 -13.06 -4.41 -22.18
N VAL A 245 -13.43 -5.59 -22.75
CA VAL A 245 -14.41 -6.51 -22.16
C VAL A 245 -13.91 -6.96 -20.78
N GLY A 246 -14.75 -6.81 -19.73
CA GLY A 246 -14.39 -7.11 -18.34
C GLY A 246 -14.08 -5.88 -17.49
N PHE A 247 -13.96 -4.68 -18.08
CA PHE A 247 -13.74 -3.43 -17.33
C PHE A 247 -14.91 -3.10 -16.38
N SER A 248 -16.12 -3.53 -16.68
CA SER A 248 -17.33 -3.31 -15.86
C SER A 248 -17.60 -4.35 -14.79
N ASP A 249 -16.85 -5.46 -14.74
CA ASP A 249 -17.01 -6.48 -13.71
C ASP A 249 -16.28 -6.05 -12.42
N SER A 250 -17.04 -5.79 -11.37
CA SER A 250 -16.55 -5.26 -10.08
C SER A 250 -15.49 -6.14 -9.38
N GLN A 251 -15.39 -7.41 -9.74
CA GLN A 251 -14.38 -8.32 -9.19
C GLN A 251 -13.02 -8.25 -9.93
N VAL A 252 -12.98 -7.70 -11.15
CA VAL A 252 -11.80 -7.64 -12.02
C VAL A 252 -11.27 -6.21 -12.18
N GLN A 253 -12.00 -5.21 -11.71
CA GLN A 253 -11.76 -3.78 -11.93
C GLN A 253 -10.40 -3.23 -11.49
N GLY A 254 -9.64 -3.92 -10.66
CA GLY A 254 -8.35 -3.42 -10.16
C GLY A 254 -7.16 -4.31 -10.48
N GLY A 255 -7.38 -5.49 -11.07
CA GLY A 255 -6.35 -6.51 -11.21
C GLY A 255 -6.03 -7.23 -9.88
N ARG A 256 -5.36 -8.39 -10.00
CA ARG A 256 -5.04 -9.27 -8.85
C ARG A 256 -4.20 -8.55 -7.80
N LEU A 257 -3.13 -7.86 -8.23
CA LEU A 257 -2.21 -7.16 -7.33
C LEU A 257 -2.93 -6.09 -6.50
N ILE A 258 -3.77 -5.27 -7.14
CA ILE A 258 -4.53 -4.20 -6.47
C ILE A 258 -5.56 -4.78 -5.48
N SER A 259 -6.24 -5.87 -5.88
CA SER A 259 -7.23 -6.55 -5.03
C SER A 259 -6.57 -7.16 -3.79
N ASP A 260 -5.46 -7.88 -3.97
CA ASP A 260 -4.76 -8.56 -2.88
C ASP A 260 -4.16 -7.55 -1.89
N LEU A 261 -3.54 -6.48 -2.38
CA LEU A 261 -3.01 -5.40 -1.54
C LEU A 261 -4.09 -4.61 -0.81
N SER A 262 -5.27 -4.41 -1.43
CA SER A 262 -6.39 -3.76 -0.75
C SER A 262 -6.90 -4.59 0.42
N LYS A 263 -6.76 -5.93 0.38
CA LYS A 263 -7.14 -6.84 1.46
C LYS A 263 -6.02 -7.03 2.48
N GLN A 264 -4.77 -6.99 2.03
CA GLN A 264 -3.58 -7.27 2.83
C GLN A 264 -2.50 -6.21 2.59
N PRO A 265 -2.68 -4.97 3.09
CA PRO A 265 -1.76 -3.86 2.84
C PRO A 265 -0.41 -4.01 3.54
N HIS A 266 -0.30 -4.94 4.50
CA HIS A 266 0.92 -5.27 5.22
C HIS A 266 1.32 -6.70 4.88
N SER A 267 2.09 -6.87 3.80
CA SER A 267 2.40 -8.19 3.24
C SER A 267 3.80 -8.23 2.63
N ILE A 268 4.30 -9.45 2.43
CA ILE A 268 5.49 -9.71 1.61
C ILE A 268 5.02 -10.05 0.20
N LEU A 269 5.49 -9.28 -0.77
CA LEU A 269 5.23 -9.50 -2.19
C LEU A 269 6.42 -10.25 -2.79
N LEU A 270 6.19 -11.46 -3.24
CA LEU A 270 7.18 -12.26 -3.94
C LEU A 270 6.84 -12.33 -5.42
N PHE A 271 7.63 -11.66 -6.25
CA PHE A 271 7.60 -11.77 -7.69
C PHE A 271 8.66 -12.78 -8.13
N ASP A 272 8.20 -13.98 -8.47
CA ASP A 272 9.08 -15.12 -8.76
C ASP A 272 9.39 -15.17 -10.27
N GLU A 273 10.67 -15.39 -10.65
CA GLU A 273 11.17 -15.49 -12.02
C GLU A 273 10.89 -14.25 -12.88
N VAL A 274 11.29 -13.07 -12.39
CA VAL A 274 11.01 -11.77 -13.04
C VAL A 274 11.55 -11.67 -14.47
N GLU A 275 12.57 -12.44 -14.83
CA GLU A 275 13.11 -12.51 -16.19
C GLU A 275 12.13 -13.06 -17.22
N LYS A 276 11.07 -13.76 -16.79
CA LYS A 276 10.02 -14.28 -17.66
C LYS A 276 8.87 -13.31 -17.88
N ALA A 277 8.83 -12.22 -17.14
CA ALA A 277 7.79 -11.22 -17.20
C ALA A 277 7.79 -10.46 -18.54
N HIS A 278 6.59 -10.03 -18.99
CA HIS A 278 6.50 -9.10 -20.10
C HIS A 278 7.19 -7.76 -19.76
N PRO A 279 7.88 -7.10 -20.71
CA PRO A 279 8.59 -5.84 -20.46
C PRO A 279 7.74 -4.74 -19.81
N ASP A 280 6.44 -4.68 -20.08
CA ASP A 280 5.54 -3.68 -19.49
C ASP A 280 5.44 -3.83 -17.95
N ILE A 281 5.71 -5.01 -17.39
CA ILE A 281 5.71 -5.25 -15.93
C ILE A 281 6.88 -4.53 -15.25
N PHE A 282 8.01 -4.37 -15.93
CA PHE A 282 9.14 -3.63 -15.35
C PHE A 282 8.79 -2.17 -15.06
N ASN A 283 7.90 -1.56 -15.85
CA ASN A 283 7.41 -0.21 -15.56
C ASN A 283 6.59 -0.18 -14.26
N ILE A 284 5.86 -1.25 -13.96
CA ILE A 284 5.13 -1.39 -12.68
C ILE A 284 6.11 -1.52 -11.53
N PHE A 285 7.17 -2.32 -11.68
CA PHE A 285 8.21 -2.44 -10.67
C PHE A 285 8.92 -1.11 -10.41
N LEU A 286 9.23 -0.34 -11.45
CA LEU A 286 9.82 1.00 -11.30
C LEU A 286 8.89 1.91 -10.50
N GLN A 287 7.60 1.95 -10.80
CA GLN A 287 6.63 2.72 -10.04
C GLN A 287 6.59 2.30 -8.56
N ILE A 288 6.57 1.00 -8.30
CA ILE A 288 6.56 0.45 -6.94
C ILE A 288 7.82 0.85 -6.16
N LEU A 289 8.99 0.70 -6.77
CA LEU A 289 10.27 0.92 -6.11
C LEU A 289 10.59 2.42 -5.91
N ASP A 290 10.12 3.28 -6.81
CA ASP A 290 10.39 4.72 -6.75
C ASP A 290 9.33 5.48 -5.96
N GLU A 291 8.05 5.20 -6.20
CA GLU A 291 6.93 5.94 -5.62
C GLU A 291 6.30 5.23 -4.40
N GLY A 292 6.61 3.96 -4.18
CA GLY A 292 5.99 3.14 -3.13
C GLY A 292 4.50 2.94 -3.33
N THR A 293 4.02 3.06 -4.58
CA THR A 293 2.61 2.93 -4.94
C THR A 293 2.45 2.15 -6.24
N VAL A 294 1.27 1.59 -6.46
CA VAL A 294 0.88 1.03 -7.75
C VAL A 294 -0.49 1.54 -8.13
N THR A 295 -0.65 1.90 -9.39
CA THR A 295 -1.91 2.41 -9.92
C THR A 295 -2.56 1.35 -10.81
N GLY A 296 -3.77 0.93 -10.43
CA GLY A 296 -4.59 0.05 -11.25
C GLY A 296 -5.12 0.75 -12.49
N SER A 297 -5.53 -0.03 -13.48
CA SER A 297 -6.10 0.50 -14.73
C SER A 297 -7.40 1.30 -14.54
N ASN A 298 -8.08 1.11 -13.41
CA ASN A 298 -9.25 1.88 -12.99
C ASN A 298 -8.90 3.21 -12.29
N GLY A 299 -7.61 3.59 -12.24
CA GLY A 299 -7.13 4.78 -11.55
C GLY A 299 -6.99 4.61 -10.03
N LYS A 300 -7.37 3.46 -9.45
CA LYS A 300 -7.18 3.20 -8.02
C LYS A 300 -5.70 3.03 -7.71
N GLN A 301 -5.18 3.90 -6.86
CA GLN A 301 -3.82 3.82 -6.36
C GLN A 301 -3.79 3.07 -5.02
N VAL A 302 -2.85 2.14 -4.88
CA VAL A 302 -2.63 1.38 -3.65
C VAL A 302 -1.19 1.60 -3.18
N SER A 303 -1.03 1.87 -1.88
CA SER A 303 0.27 2.08 -1.25
C SER A 303 0.94 0.75 -0.92
N MET A 304 2.25 0.68 -1.17
CA MET A 304 3.12 -0.43 -0.81
C MET A 304 4.12 -0.10 0.29
N LYS A 305 3.94 1.02 0.97
CA LYS A 305 4.83 1.49 2.05
C LYS A 305 4.99 0.48 3.19
N ASN A 306 3.95 -0.30 3.45
CA ASN A 306 3.94 -1.32 4.48
C ASN A 306 4.26 -2.73 3.94
N CYS A 307 4.73 -2.82 2.71
CA CYS A 307 5.09 -4.08 2.07
C CYS A 307 6.60 -4.29 2.04
N LEU A 308 7.00 -5.55 2.09
CA LEU A 308 8.36 -6.00 1.78
C LEU A 308 8.32 -6.63 0.40
N ILE A 309 9.19 -6.19 -0.51
CA ILE A 309 9.19 -6.63 -1.90
C ILE A 309 10.39 -7.54 -2.14
N ILE A 310 10.12 -8.70 -2.70
CA ILE A 310 11.14 -9.69 -3.08
C ILE A 310 10.93 -10.02 -4.56
N LEU A 311 11.95 -9.75 -5.35
CA LEU A 311 12.06 -10.15 -6.75
C LEU A 311 13.04 -11.32 -6.81
N THR A 312 12.71 -12.40 -7.53
CA THR A 312 13.66 -13.49 -7.78
C THR A 312 13.98 -13.62 -9.25
N SER A 313 15.21 -13.96 -9.56
CA SER A 313 15.64 -14.25 -10.92
C SER A 313 16.64 -15.38 -10.95
N ASN A 314 16.61 -16.15 -12.06
CA ASN A 314 17.56 -17.20 -12.36
C ASN A 314 18.62 -16.74 -13.38
N LEU A 315 18.63 -15.47 -13.78
CA LEU A 315 19.62 -14.90 -14.69
C LEU A 315 21.01 -14.94 -14.04
N GLY A 316 22.03 -15.15 -14.85
CA GLY A 316 23.44 -15.30 -14.40
C GLY A 316 23.85 -16.74 -14.07
N SER A 317 22.89 -17.67 -13.87
CA SER A 317 23.23 -19.09 -13.60
C SER A 317 23.74 -19.85 -14.83
N ALA A 318 23.36 -19.42 -16.04
CA ALA A 318 23.74 -20.09 -17.31
C ALA A 318 25.20 -19.82 -17.72
N ASP A 319 25.79 -18.71 -17.27
CA ASP A 319 27.19 -18.37 -17.60
C ASP A 319 28.19 -19.05 -16.64
N GLY A 320 27.77 -19.36 -15.41
CA GLY A 320 28.57 -20.19 -14.47
C GLY A 320 28.71 -21.64 -14.92
N ASP A 321 27.68 -22.24 -15.51
CA ASP A 321 27.69 -23.62 -15.96
C ASP A 321 28.48 -23.87 -17.26
N ARG A 322 28.66 -22.83 -18.11
CA ARG A 322 29.42 -22.97 -19.35
C ARG A 322 30.92 -23.11 -19.19
N ASN A 323 31.47 -22.72 -18.05
CA ASN A 323 32.90 -22.77 -17.78
C ASN A 323 33.38 -24.04 -17.02
N ASN A 324 32.48 -24.94 -16.60
CA ASN A 324 32.83 -26.17 -15.88
C ASN A 324 32.97 -27.41 -16.75
N ILE A 325 32.99 -27.30 -18.07
CA ILE A 325 33.34 -28.42 -18.97
C ILE A 325 34.78 -28.23 -19.45
N GLY A 326 35.74 -28.41 -18.54
CA GLY A 326 37.17 -28.41 -18.84
C GLY A 326 37.98 -28.84 -17.61
N PHE A 327 38.60 -29.99 -17.69
CA PHE A 327 39.56 -30.50 -16.72
C PHE A 327 40.68 -29.47 -16.44
N GLY A 328 40.70 -28.87 -15.24
CA GLY A 328 41.81 -28.04 -14.80
C GLY A 328 41.38 -27.06 -13.70
N GLY A 329 41.64 -27.42 -12.45
CA GLY A 329 41.38 -26.55 -11.31
C GLY A 329 42.23 -25.29 -11.34
N GLN A 330 41.57 -24.14 -11.28
CA GLN A 330 42.09 -22.89 -10.73
C GLN A 330 40.90 -22.10 -10.18
N GLU A 331 41.03 -21.70 -8.93
CA GLU A 331 40.13 -20.79 -8.23
C GLU A 331 39.95 -19.50 -9.03
N LYS A 332 38.71 -19.17 -9.42
CA LYS A 332 38.39 -17.90 -10.08
C LYS A 332 37.34 -17.14 -9.24
N THR A 333 37.86 -16.35 -8.33
CA THR A 333 37.12 -15.36 -7.54
C THR A 333 36.74 -14.08 -8.29
N GLY A 334 37.02 -13.99 -9.60
CA GLY A 334 36.86 -12.74 -10.39
C GLY A 334 35.70 -12.71 -11.40
N GLU A 335 35.01 -13.85 -11.64
CA GLU A 335 33.97 -13.92 -12.70
C GLU A 335 32.57 -13.70 -12.16
N ASP A 336 32.34 -13.97 -10.88
CA ASP A 336 31.06 -13.67 -10.24
C ASP A 336 30.80 -12.15 -10.14
N GLU A 337 31.87 -11.35 -10.01
CA GLU A 337 31.77 -9.88 -10.05
C GLU A 337 31.41 -9.31 -11.44
N LYS A 338 31.71 -10.03 -12.52
CA LYS A 338 31.37 -9.58 -13.88
C LYS A 338 29.92 -9.87 -14.26
N ALA A 339 29.37 -10.97 -13.74
CA ALA A 339 27.95 -11.27 -13.92
C ALA A 339 27.05 -10.24 -13.24
N MET A 340 27.46 -9.69 -12.10
CA MET A 340 26.76 -8.62 -11.38
C MET A 340 26.85 -7.24 -12.07
N LYS A 341 27.82 -6.99 -12.95
CA LYS A 341 27.99 -5.69 -13.63
C LYS A 341 27.18 -5.51 -14.92
N ASN A 342 26.50 -6.55 -15.37
CA ASN A 342 25.64 -6.54 -16.57
C ASN A 342 24.15 -6.42 -16.25
N PHE A 343 23.82 -6.02 -15.01
CA PHE A 343 22.47 -5.70 -14.55
C PHE A 343 22.29 -4.22 -14.22
#